data_b33b46b894cc2da77e29d56c7e531ce3
#
_entry.id   b33b46b894cc2da77e29d56c7e531ce3
#
_cell.length_a   1.000
_cell.length_b   1.000
_cell.length_c   1.000
_cell.angle_alpha   90.00
_cell.angle_beta   90.00
_cell.angle_gamma   90.00
#
_symmetry.space_group_name_H-M   'P 1'
#
loop_
_entity.id
_entity.type
_entity.pdbx_description
1 polymer ?
#
loop_
_entity_poly.entity_id
_entity_poly.type
_entity_poly.pdbx_seq_one_letter_code
_entity_poly.pdbx_strand_id
1 'polypeptide(L)'
;MAAAIIYIIKWAVALTLFHSLYGLFMRRETFHALNRAVLIFILVASAVLPLCHIETSRPSPIAEATASAETFIIEQAYDEPATTAATTTQPPRLALWPRLLAMAYAAGVAVGWLAYMRSLASLWLLMARSRRIRAAAAPRGASVLVSGRITVACSWMRWVILPEGLEGRQLRSVLTHELSHVRLGHSWDMLLCEFTARMLWFLPSAWLLRKDLRDVHEYQTDSHVLASGIDSDSYLRLLI
;
A
#
# COMPACT_ATOMS: atom_id res chain seq x y z
N MET A 1 0.01 17.24 18.47
CA MET A 1 1.18 16.46 18.01
C MET A 1 1.23 15.09 18.68
N ALA A 2 1.15 14.98 20.01
CA ALA A 2 1.15 13.68 20.71
C ALA A 2 0.09 12.71 20.21
N ALA A 3 -1.16 13.14 20.03
CA ALA A 3 -2.24 12.30 19.51
C ALA A 3 -1.95 11.72 18.13
N ALA A 4 -1.30 12.47 17.23
CA ALA A 4 -0.92 11.97 15.92
C ALA A 4 0.18 10.90 16.00
N ILE A 5 1.16 11.09 16.89
CA ILE A 5 2.24 10.10 17.12
C ILE A 5 1.64 8.81 17.68
N ILE A 6 0.76 8.90 18.68
CA ILE A 6 0.07 7.76 19.27
C ILE A 6 -0.76 7.02 18.21
N TYR A 7 -1.50 7.74 17.37
CA TYR A 7 -2.25 7.15 16.26
C TYR A 7 -1.34 6.37 15.29
N ILE A 8 -0.21 6.95 14.88
CA ILE A 8 0.73 6.31 13.97
C ILE A 8 1.32 5.04 14.58
N ILE A 9 1.66 5.07 15.87
CA ILE A 9 2.16 3.90 16.60
C ILE A 9 1.09 2.79 16.65
N LYS A 10 -0.15 3.13 17.04
CA LYS A 10 -1.26 2.18 17.08
C LYS A 10 -1.53 1.57 15.70
N TRP A 11 -1.52 2.39 14.65
CA TRP A 11 -1.66 1.92 13.27
C TRP A 11 -0.54 0.96 12.86
N ALA A 12 0.71 1.31 13.14
CA ALA A 12 1.88 0.48 12.85
C ALA A 12 1.82 -0.88 13.58
N VAL A 13 1.45 -0.88 14.85
CA VAL A 13 1.29 -2.12 15.66
C VAL A 13 0.16 -2.97 15.10
N ALA A 14 -1.02 -2.40 14.83
CA ALA A 14 -2.15 -3.13 14.27
C ALA A 14 -1.81 -3.73 12.90
N LEU A 15 -1.17 -2.97 12.02
CA LEU A 15 -0.75 -3.46 10.70
C LEU A 15 0.24 -4.63 10.83
N THR A 16 1.23 -4.50 11.71
CA THR A 16 2.23 -5.55 11.92
C THR A 16 1.60 -6.82 12.46
N LEU A 17 0.71 -6.69 13.44
CA LEU A 17 0.01 -7.83 14.03
C LEU A 17 -0.84 -8.56 12.99
N PHE A 18 -1.70 -7.84 12.27
CA PHE A 18 -2.59 -8.44 11.27
C PHE A 18 -1.81 -9.06 10.11
N HIS A 19 -0.77 -8.38 9.61
CA HIS A 19 0.06 -8.93 8.55
C HIS A 19 0.85 -10.17 9.02
N SER A 20 1.31 -10.21 10.27
CA SER A 20 1.96 -11.39 10.84
C SER A 20 1.00 -12.58 10.92
N LEU A 21 -0.26 -12.35 11.35
CA LEU A 21 -1.30 -13.37 11.36
C LEU A 21 -1.62 -13.88 9.95
N TYR A 22 -1.72 -12.97 8.98
CA TYR A 22 -1.87 -13.35 7.56
C TYR A 22 -0.70 -14.25 7.10
N GLY A 23 0.53 -13.86 7.39
CA GLY A 23 1.73 -14.62 7.03
C GLY A 23 1.74 -16.03 7.63
N LEU A 24 1.22 -16.17 8.85
CA LEU A 24 1.18 -17.44 9.57
C LEU A 24 0.10 -18.39 9.03
N PHE A 25 -1.10 -17.87 8.73
CA PHE A 25 -2.28 -18.70 8.43
C PHE A 25 -2.64 -18.77 6.95
N MET A 26 -2.43 -17.69 6.18
CA MET A 26 -3.01 -17.57 4.84
C MET A 26 -2.02 -17.47 3.69
N ARG A 27 -0.76 -17.18 3.93
CA ARG A 27 0.23 -16.96 2.87
C ARG A 27 0.42 -18.17 1.95
N ARG A 28 0.12 -19.38 2.42
CA ARG A 28 0.27 -20.64 1.65
C ARG A 28 -1.01 -21.09 0.95
N GLU A 29 -2.12 -20.39 1.18
CA GLU A 29 -3.40 -20.75 0.59
C GLU A 29 -3.47 -20.33 -0.87
N THR A 30 -4.07 -21.19 -1.69
CA THR A 30 -4.21 -20.98 -3.14
C THR A 30 -5.43 -20.17 -3.55
N PHE A 31 -6.25 -19.73 -2.58
CA PHE A 31 -7.44 -18.92 -2.83
C PHE A 31 -7.09 -17.45 -3.03
N HIS A 32 -6.58 -17.11 -4.21
CA HIS A 32 -6.04 -15.77 -4.50
C HIS A 32 -7.04 -14.62 -4.27
N ALA A 33 -8.33 -14.83 -4.60
CA ALA A 33 -9.37 -13.82 -4.35
C ALA A 33 -9.58 -13.55 -2.85
N LEU A 34 -9.55 -14.60 -2.03
CA LEU A 34 -9.66 -14.48 -0.57
C LEU A 34 -8.42 -13.80 0.01
N ASN A 35 -7.23 -14.23 -0.40
CA ASN A 35 -5.97 -13.60 0.03
C ASN A 35 -5.94 -12.11 -0.26
N ARG A 36 -6.36 -11.70 -1.47
CA ARG A 36 -6.52 -10.29 -1.83
C ARG A 36 -7.47 -9.55 -0.91
N ALA A 37 -8.67 -10.11 -0.68
CA ALA A 37 -9.67 -9.50 0.18
C ALA A 37 -9.16 -9.32 1.61
N VAL A 38 -8.46 -10.32 2.15
CA VAL A 38 -7.87 -10.27 3.50
C VAL A 38 -6.75 -9.21 3.58
N LEU A 39 -5.86 -9.13 2.59
CA LEU A 39 -4.80 -8.12 2.58
C LEU A 39 -5.36 -6.69 2.50
N ILE A 40 -6.40 -6.46 1.68
CA ILE A 40 -7.09 -5.17 1.62
C ILE A 40 -7.80 -4.88 2.95
N PHE A 41 -8.45 -5.87 3.54
CA PHE A 41 -9.09 -5.73 4.85
C PHE A 41 -8.07 -5.35 5.93
N ILE A 42 -6.89 -5.97 5.95
CA ILE A 42 -5.79 -5.63 6.87
C ILE A 42 -5.37 -4.16 6.72
N LEU A 43 -5.21 -3.68 5.48
CA LEU A 43 -4.86 -2.28 5.22
C LEU A 43 -5.90 -1.31 5.80
N VAL A 44 -7.18 -1.57 5.55
CA VAL A 44 -8.26 -0.71 6.02
C VAL A 44 -8.48 -0.85 7.52
N ALA A 45 -8.58 -2.09 8.03
CA ALA A 45 -8.85 -2.35 9.43
C ALA A 45 -7.74 -1.81 10.34
N SER A 46 -6.47 -1.96 9.96
CA SER A 46 -5.36 -1.43 10.74
C SER A 46 -5.40 0.10 10.86
N ALA A 47 -5.86 0.82 9.83
CA ALA A 47 -5.98 2.27 9.86
C ALA A 47 -7.23 2.74 10.64
N VAL A 48 -8.34 2.00 10.55
CA VAL A 48 -9.62 2.38 11.18
C VAL A 48 -9.64 2.02 12.67
N LEU A 49 -9.08 0.85 13.05
CA LEU A 49 -9.12 0.36 14.42
C LEU A 49 -8.62 1.37 15.47
N PRO A 50 -7.51 2.11 15.26
CA PRO A 50 -7.05 3.11 16.22
C PRO A 50 -7.99 4.31 16.41
N LEU A 51 -8.95 4.52 15.50
CA LEU A 51 -9.96 5.58 15.61
C LEU A 51 -11.17 5.15 16.44
N CYS A 52 -11.36 3.84 16.63
CA CYS A 52 -12.46 3.31 17.43
C CYS A 52 -12.09 3.40 18.92
N HIS A 53 -12.77 4.28 19.64
CA HIS A 53 -12.69 4.34 21.10
C HIS A 53 -13.68 3.36 21.68
N ILE A 54 -13.15 2.23 22.21
CA ILE A 54 -13.97 1.22 22.89
C ILE A 54 -13.87 1.51 24.39
N GLU A 55 -14.92 2.10 24.95
CA GLU A 55 -15.05 2.24 26.40
C GLU A 55 -15.37 0.88 27.00
N THR A 56 -14.39 0.26 27.63
CA THR A 56 -14.56 -1.02 28.30
C THR A 56 -14.86 -0.78 29.78
N SER A 57 -15.99 -1.27 30.25
CA SER A 57 -16.41 -1.11 31.64
C SER A 57 -15.52 -1.85 32.66
N ARG A 58 -14.62 -2.71 32.19
CA ARG A 58 -13.61 -3.37 33.00
C ARG A 58 -12.23 -3.12 32.38
N PRO A 59 -11.30 -2.49 33.11
CA PRO A 59 -9.95 -2.31 32.63
C PRO A 59 -9.30 -3.70 32.46
N SER A 60 -8.89 -4.03 31.23
CA SER A 60 -8.05 -5.19 30.97
C SER A 60 -6.59 -4.84 31.24
N PRO A 61 -5.73 -5.79 31.63
CA PRO A 61 -4.30 -5.50 31.84
C PRO A 61 -3.62 -4.91 30.59
N ILE A 62 -4.14 -5.22 29.41
CA ILE A 62 -3.68 -4.63 28.13
C ILE A 62 -4.12 -3.15 28.02
N ALA A 63 -5.36 -2.81 28.43
CA ALA A 63 -5.85 -1.44 28.42
C ALA A 63 -5.08 -0.59 29.43
N GLU A 64 -4.75 -1.11 30.61
CA GLU A 64 -3.91 -0.40 31.59
C GLU A 64 -2.49 -0.19 31.05
N ALA A 65 -1.88 -1.18 30.43
CA ALA A 65 -0.55 -1.05 29.83
C ALA A 65 -0.53 -0.04 28.67
N THR A 66 -1.56 -0.01 27.82
CA THR A 66 -1.66 0.99 26.73
C THR A 66 -1.89 2.38 27.27
N ALA A 67 -2.75 2.56 28.28
CA ALA A 67 -3.00 3.84 28.93
C ALA A 67 -1.72 4.38 29.61
N SER A 68 -0.98 3.53 30.30
CA SER A 68 0.30 3.88 30.92
C SER A 68 1.35 4.30 29.88
N ALA A 69 1.44 3.57 28.76
CA ALA A 69 2.33 3.93 27.66
C ALA A 69 1.94 5.27 26.99
N GLU A 70 0.64 5.52 26.81
CA GLU A 70 0.14 6.79 26.29
C GLU A 70 0.46 7.96 27.22
N THR A 71 0.21 7.78 28.54
CA THR A 71 0.53 8.78 29.57
C THR A 71 2.03 9.07 29.59
N PHE A 72 2.87 8.03 29.56
CA PHE A 72 4.33 8.18 29.49
C PHE A 72 4.78 8.97 28.26
N ILE A 73 4.22 8.67 27.06
CA ILE A 73 4.55 9.39 25.83
C ILE A 73 4.12 10.86 25.92
N ILE A 74 2.94 11.12 26.50
CA ILE A 74 2.42 12.48 26.68
C ILE A 74 3.30 13.24 27.67
N GLU A 75 3.62 12.66 28.82
CA GLU A 75 4.46 13.25 29.86
C GLU A 75 5.86 13.58 29.34
N GLN A 76 6.47 12.66 28.60
CA GLN A 76 7.77 12.89 27.94
C GLN A 76 7.71 13.94 26.80
N ALA A 77 6.54 14.15 26.20
CA ALA A 77 6.36 15.12 25.14
C ALA A 77 6.23 16.57 25.65
N TYR A 78 5.90 16.74 26.94
CA TYR A 78 5.81 18.03 27.57
C TYR A 78 6.91 18.14 28.63
N ASP A 79 7.77 19.19 28.52
CA ASP A 79 8.70 19.58 29.58
C ASP A 79 7.86 20.16 30.74
N GLU A 80 7.53 19.36 31.74
CA GLU A 80 7.09 19.91 33.01
C GLU A 80 8.33 20.37 33.80
N PRO A 81 8.47 21.67 34.11
CA PRO A 81 9.44 22.07 35.10
C PRO A 81 8.98 21.51 36.46
N ALA A 82 9.75 20.51 36.96
CA ALA A 82 9.57 20.04 38.32
C ALA A 82 9.61 21.21 39.27
N THR A 83 8.50 21.38 40.01
CA THR A 83 8.38 22.16 41.26
C THR A 83 8.63 23.67 41.19
N THR A 84 7.63 24.44 41.32
CA THR A 84 7.31 25.41 42.42
C THR A 84 6.18 26.34 41.97
N ALA A 85 5.22 26.49 42.84
CA ALA A 85 4.08 27.38 42.71
C ALA A 85 4.47 28.80 42.26
N ALA A 86 4.21 29.07 40.96
CA ALA A 86 4.05 30.45 40.47
C ALA A 86 3.12 30.39 39.27
N THR A 87 1.97 31.00 39.40
CA THR A 87 0.93 31.25 38.42
C THR A 87 1.51 31.98 37.20
N THR A 88 2.00 31.22 36.22
CA THR A 88 2.30 31.79 34.91
C THR A 88 1.61 30.92 33.87
N THR A 89 0.59 31.47 33.25
CA THR A 89 -0.18 30.96 32.10
C THR A 89 0.68 30.88 30.82
N GLN A 90 1.82 30.20 30.86
CA GLN A 90 2.53 29.90 29.64
C GLN A 90 2.08 28.53 29.15
N PRO A 91 1.71 28.39 27.85
CA PRO A 91 1.39 27.09 27.32
C PRO A 91 2.58 26.15 27.46
N PRO A 92 2.37 24.85 27.78
CA PRO A 92 3.45 23.90 27.99
C PRO A 92 4.34 23.87 26.73
N ARG A 93 5.63 24.12 26.92
CA ARG A 93 6.61 24.08 25.84
C ARG A 93 6.87 22.60 25.48
N LEU A 94 6.56 22.22 24.25
CA LEU A 94 6.97 20.91 23.74
C LEU A 94 8.49 20.76 23.84
N ALA A 95 8.94 19.64 24.43
CA ALA A 95 10.34 19.26 24.45
C ALA A 95 10.92 19.23 23.01
N LEU A 96 12.21 19.47 22.86
CA LEU A 96 12.85 19.55 21.53
C LEU A 96 12.81 18.22 20.77
N TRP A 97 12.98 17.08 21.47
CA TRP A 97 13.05 15.77 20.83
C TRP A 97 11.74 15.33 20.12
N PRO A 98 10.52 15.59 20.63
CA PRO A 98 9.30 15.24 19.89
C PRO A 98 9.14 16.07 18.62
N ARG A 99 9.63 17.33 18.64
CA ARG A 99 9.64 18.18 17.43
C ARG A 99 10.59 17.64 16.38
N LEU A 100 11.80 17.23 16.78
CA LEU A 100 12.79 16.63 15.88
C LEU A 100 12.26 15.33 15.29
N LEU A 101 11.65 14.47 16.12
CA LEU A 101 11.05 13.21 15.66
C LEU A 101 9.91 13.45 14.67
N ALA A 102 9.00 14.41 14.97
CA ALA A 102 7.93 14.76 14.06
C ALA A 102 8.45 15.34 12.72
N MET A 103 9.49 16.16 12.77
CA MET A 103 10.15 16.70 11.57
C MET A 103 10.82 15.59 10.76
N ALA A 104 11.54 14.67 11.39
CA ALA A 104 12.15 13.52 10.72
C ALA A 104 11.09 12.62 10.07
N TYR A 105 9.98 12.35 10.76
CA TYR A 105 8.86 11.61 10.21
C TYR A 105 8.25 12.34 9.00
N ALA A 106 7.95 13.62 9.12
CA ALA A 106 7.38 14.42 8.05
C ALA A 106 8.31 14.49 6.83
N ALA A 107 9.62 14.62 7.06
CA ALA A 107 10.61 14.60 5.99
C ALA A 107 10.62 13.25 5.25
N GLY A 108 10.59 12.12 5.96
CA GLY A 108 10.51 10.80 5.36
C GLY A 108 9.23 10.60 4.53
N VAL A 109 8.08 11.04 5.06
CA VAL A 109 6.81 11.05 4.33
C VAL A 109 6.92 11.91 3.06
N ALA A 110 7.44 13.14 3.18
CA ALA A 110 7.59 14.05 2.05
C ALA A 110 8.50 13.47 0.95
N VAL A 111 9.65 12.91 1.32
CA VAL A 111 10.56 12.24 0.37
C VAL A 111 9.87 11.05 -0.31
N GLY A 112 9.16 10.21 0.44
CA GLY A 112 8.41 9.09 -0.09
C GLY A 112 7.33 9.52 -1.09
N TRP A 113 6.59 10.58 -0.79
CA TRP A 113 5.58 11.13 -1.69
C TRP A 113 6.17 11.81 -2.91
N LEU A 114 7.24 12.58 -2.78
CA LEU A 114 7.93 13.18 -3.92
C LEU A 114 8.46 12.12 -4.90
N ALA A 115 9.07 11.05 -4.38
CA ALA A 115 9.53 9.93 -5.20
C ALA A 115 8.36 9.26 -5.94
N TYR A 116 7.21 9.09 -5.27
CA TYR A 116 6.02 8.50 -5.88
C TYR A 116 5.40 9.41 -6.95
N MET A 117 5.26 10.70 -6.66
CA MET A 117 4.77 11.67 -7.64
C MET A 117 5.65 11.72 -8.88
N ARG A 118 6.97 11.66 -8.71
CA ARG A 118 7.91 11.55 -9.83
C ARG A 118 7.69 10.28 -10.66
N SER A 119 7.43 9.14 -9.98
CA SER A 119 7.12 7.87 -10.66
C SER A 119 5.81 7.97 -11.46
N LEU A 120 4.76 8.54 -10.88
CA LEU A 120 3.49 8.77 -11.58
C LEU A 120 3.64 9.74 -12.75
N ALA A 121 4.42 10.81 -12.58
CA ALA A 121 4.70 11.75 -13.65
C ALA A 121 5.46 11.09 -14.82
N SER A 122 6.44 10.23 -14.52
CA SER A 122 7.15 9.47 -15.55
C SER A 122 6.23 8.50 -16.30
N LEU A 123 5.32 7.83 -15.58
CA LEU A 123 4.30 6.97 -16.19
C LEU A 123 3.35 7.79 -17.07
N TRP A 124 2.89 8.94 -16.60
CA TRP A 124 2.03 9.83 -17.37
C TRP A 124 2.72 10.35 -18.65
N LEU A 125 3.98 10.76 -18.55
CA LEU A 125 4.79 11.16 -19.71
C LEU A 125 4.99 10.01 -20.72
N LEU A 126 5.18 8.78 -20.22
CA LEU A 126 5.24 7.59 -21.06
C LEU A 126 3.93 7.39 -21.80
N MET A 127 2.79 7.44 -21.11
CA MET A 127 1.46 7.32 -21.73
C MET A 127 1.20 8.42 -22.77
N ALA A 128 1.56 9.67 -22.47
CA ALA A 128 1.37 10.81 -23.37
C ALA A 128 2.21 10.69 -24.66
N ARG A 129 3.33 9.98 -24.59
CA ARG A 129 4.24 9.77 -25.74
C ARG A 129 4.02 8.45 -26.47
N SER A 130 3.10 7.62 -26.00
CA SER A 130 2.78 6.30 -26.57
C SER A 130 1.69 6.43 -27.62
N ARG A 131 1.73 5.58 -28.64
CA ARG A 131 0.74 5.53 -29.71
C ARG A 131 -0.47 4.71 -29.27
N ARG A 132 -1.66 5.28 -29.36
CA ARG A 132 -2.91 4.57 -29.07
C ARG A 132 -3.27 3.62 -30.20
N ILE A 133 -3.62 2.39 -29.86
CA ILE A 133 -4.14 1.38 -30.79
C ILE A 133 -5.53 0.94 -30.36
N ARG A 134 -6.33 0.47 -31.34
CA ARG A 134 -7.64 -0.15 -31.09
C ARG A 134 -7.41 -1.66 -30.94
N ALA A 135 -7.64 -2.20 -29.77
CA ALA A 135 -7.61 -3.63 -29.53
C ALA A 135 -9.05 -4.13 -29.37
N ALA A 136 -9.49 -5.04 -30.24
CA ALA A 136 -10.85 -5.59 -30.21
C ALA A 136 -11.18 -6.31 -28.90
N ALA A 137 -10.15 -6.88 -28.24
CA ALA A 137 -10.29 -7.57 -26.95
C ALA A 137 -10.38 -6.63 -25.74
N ALA A 138 -10.14 -5.32 -25.91
CA ALA A 138 -10.17 -4.38 -24.79
C ALA A 138 -11.61 -4.16 -24.31
N PRO A 139 -11.89 -4.27 -22.99
CA PRO A 139 -13.20 -3.96 -22.45
C PRO A 139 -13.56 -2.50 -22.68
N ARG A 140 -14.86 -2.18 -22.67
CA ARG A 140 -15.33 -0.79 -22.81
C ARG A 140 -14.68 0.10 -21.76
N GLY A 141 -14.00 1.17 -22.22
CA GLY A 141 -13.29 2.12 -21.37
C GLY A 141 -11.80 1.84 -21.15
N ALA A 142 -11.29 0.66 -21.49
CA ALA A 142 -9.84 0.41 -21.50
C ALA A 142 -9.17 1.00 -22.75
N SER A 143 -7.95 1.48 -22.61
CA SER A 143 -7.15 2.05 -23.70
C SER A 143 -5.82 1.30 -23.80
N VAL A 144 -5.50 0.83 -24.99
CA VAL A 144 -4.23 0.16 -25.26
C VAL A 144 -3.29 1.11 -25.98
N LEU A 145 -2.09 1.23 -25.45
CA LEU A 145 -0.99 2.07 -25.93
C LEU A 145 0.17 1.17 -26.32
N VAL A 146 0.96 1.62 -27.30
CA VAL A 146 2.20 0.93 -27.71
C VAL A 146 3.36 1.92 -27.65
N SER A 147 4.47 1.49 -27.10
CA SER A 147 5.66 2.32 -26.91
C SER A 147 6.95 1.53 -27.14
N GLY A 148 7.84 2.06 -27.98
CA GLY A 148 9.20 1.54 -28.15
C GLY A 148 10.16 1.87 -27.00
N ARG A 149 9.66 2.53 -25.93
CA ARG A 149 10.49 2.94 -24.78
C ARG A 149 10.45 1.95 -23.61
N ILE A 150 9.62 0.93 -23.70
CA ILE A 150 9.48 -0.12 -22.69
C ILE A 150 9.75 -1.47 -23.31
N THR A 151 10.31 -2.37 -22.52
CA THR A 151 10.56 -3.78 -22.90
C THR A 151 9.57 -4.73 -22.26
N VAL A 152 8.90 -4.29 -21.17
CA VAL A 152 7.92 -5.07 -20.43
C VAL A 152 6.58 -4.35 -20.48
N ALA A 153 5.50 -5.10 -20.72
CA ALA A 153 4.15 -4.56 -20.67
C ALA A 153 3.79 -4.10 -19.25
N CYS A 154 2.90 -3.15 -19.16
CA CYS A 154 2.37 -2.72 -17.87
C CYS A 154 0.96 -2.15 -18.03
N SER A 155 0.19 -2.22 -16.94
CA SER A 155 -1.15 -1.65 -16.87
C SER A 155 -1.29 -0.67 -15.69
N TRP A 156 -2.07 0.41 -15.91
CA TRP A 156 -2.39 1.38 -14.89
C TRP A 156 -3.83 1.88 -15.06
N MET A 157 -4.65 1.69 -14.04
CA MET A 157 -6.06 2.03 -14.07
C MET A 157 -6.78 1.39 -15.27
N ARG A 158 -7.01 2.18 -16.32
CA ARG A 158 -7.65 1.74 -17.57
C ARG A 158 -6.71 1.72 -18.77
N TRP A 159 -5.43 2.00 -18.59
CA TRP A 159 -4.44 2.01 -19.66
C TRP A 159 -3.57 0.77 -19.57
N VAL A 160 -3.37 0.14 -20.73
CA VAL A 160 -2.40 -0.93 -20.94
C VAL A 160 -1.35 -0.39 -21.87
N ILE A 161 -0.08 -0.53 -21.50
CA ILE A 161 1.05 -0.10 -22.32
C ILE A 161 1.84 -1.34 -22.71
N LEU A 162 1.97 -1.55 -24.03
CA LEU A 162 2.67 -2.71 -24.62
C LEU A 162 3.96 -2.26 -25.26
N PRO A 163 5.03 -3.06 -25.20
CA PRO A 163 6.23 -2.84 -26.03
C PRO A 163 5.91 -3.04 -27.51
N GLU A 164 6.72 -2.45 -28.38
CA GLU A 164 6.68 -2.71 -29.81
C GLU A 164 7.19 -4.11 -30.14
N GLY A 165 6.73 -4.68 -31.26
CA GLY A 165 7.18 -5.97 -31.76
C GLY A 165 6.46 -7.20 -31.20
N LEU A 166 5.44 -7.01 -30.34
CA LEU A 166 4.59 -8.13 -29.92
C LEU A 166 3.61 -8.51 -31.01
N GLU A 167 3.59 -9.78 -31.42
CA GLU A 167 2.72 -10.28 -32.48
C GLU A 167 2.07 -11.65 -32.14
N GLY A 168 0.99 -11.98 -32.82
CA GLY A 168 0.36 -13.29 -32.79
C GLY A 168 -0.05 -13.74 -31.38
N ARG A 169 0.43 -14.92 -30.98
CA ARG A 169 0.10 -15.53 -29.67
C ARG A 169 0.69 -14.73 -28.51
N GLN A 170 1.93 -14.23 -28.66
CA GLN A 170 2.60 -13.46 -27.62
C GLN A 170 1.82 -12.18 -27.27
N LEU A 171 1.41 -11.42 -28.28
CA LEU A 171 0.56 -10.24 -28.07
C LEU A 171 -0.74 -10.60 -27.35
N ARG A 172 -1.39 -11.69 -27.76
CA ARG A 172 -2.65 -12.14 -27.14
C ARG A 172 -2.47 -12.49 -25.66
N SER A 173 -1.41 -13.25 -25.32
CA SER A 173 -1.13 -13.65 -23.94
C SER A 173 -0.84 -12.45 -23.05
N VAL A 174 0.09 -11.59 -23.45
CA VAL A 174 0.48 -10.38 -22.71
C VAL A 174 -0.70 -9.43 -22.58
N LEU A 175 -1.44 -9.19 -23.66
CA LEU A 175 -2.62 -8.32 -23.62
C LEU A 175 -3.70 -8.87 -22.69
N THR A 176 -3.95 -10.17 -22.68
CA THR A 176 -4.94 -10.79 -21.79
C THR A 176 -4.51 -10.65 -20.32
N HIS A 177 -3.23 -10.84 -20.04
CA HIS A 177 -2.65 -10.62 -18.70
C HIS A 177 -2.88 -9.17 -18.22
N GLU A 178 -2.45 -8.19 -18.98
CA GLU A 178 -2.60 -6.77 -18.62
C GLU A 178 -4.07 -6.32 -18.51
N LEU A 179 -4.93 -6.81 -19.41
CA LEU A 179 -6.36 -6.53 -19.32
C LEU A 179 -7.01 -7.18 -18.08
N SER A 180 -6.47 -8.27 -17.56
CA SER A 180 -6.92 -8.87 -16.31
C SER A 180 -6.62 -7.97 -15.11
N HIS A 181 -5.45 -7.33 -15.04
CA HIS A 181 -5.16 -6.31 -14.04
C HIS A 181 -6.17 -5.13 -14.09
N VAL A 182 -6.49 -4.68 -15.29
CA VAL A 182 -7.49 -3.60 -15.48
C VAL A 182 -8.89 -4.04 -15.04
N ARG A 183 -9.33 -5.24 -15.45
CA ARG A 183 -10.65 -5.79 -15.09
C ARG A 183 -10.83 -6.00 -13.60
N LEU A 184 -9.81 -6.51 -12.94
CA LEU A 184 -9.80 -6.80 -11.51
C LEU A 184 -9.58 -5.55 -10.65
N GLY A 185 -9.18 -4.42 -11.26
CA GLY A 185 -8.98 -3.15 -10.56
C GLY A 185 -7.75 -3.12 -9.65
N HIS A 186 -6.72 -3.92 -9.93
CA HIS A 186 -5.50 -4.06 -9.12
C HIS A 186 -4.80 -2.73 -8.85
N SER A 187 -4.94 -1.74 -9.75
CA SER A 187 -4.37 -0.40 -9.55
C SER A 187 -4.92 0.33 -8.34
N TRP A 188 -6.19 0.10 -7.98
CA TRP A 188 -6.81 0.73 -6.80
C TRP A 188 -6.25 0.17 -5.51
N ASP A 189 -6.07 -1.14 -5.45
CA ASP A 189 -5.45 -1.81 -4.30
C ASP A 189 -4.03 -1.32 -4.10
N MET A 190 -3.27 -1.21 -5.20
CA MET A 190 -1.90 -0.70 -5.16
C MET A 190 -1.84 0.75 -4.72
N LEU A 191 -2.79 1.61 -5.10
CA LEU A 191 -2.86 2.98 -4.58
C LEU A 191 -3.03 3.02 -3.07
N LEU A 192 -3.96 2.22 -2.53
CA LEU A 192 -4.19 2.12 -1.09
C LEU A 192 -2.93 1.63 -0.37
N CYS A 193 -2.30 0.61 -0.93
CA CYS A 193 -1.08 0.03 -0.38
C CYS A 193 0.10 1.02 -0.42
N GLU A 194 0.25 1.75 -1.53
CA GLU A 194 1.27 2.80 -1.68
C GLU A 194 1.06 3.95 -0.70
N PHE A 195 -0.18 4.34 -0.46
CA PHE A 195 -0.51 5.33 0.56
C PHE A 195 -0.05 4.87 1.94
N THR A 196 -0.45 3.66 2.35
CA THR A 196 -0.07 3.07 3.65
C THR A 196 1.45 2.94 3.79
N ALA A 197 2.14 2.41 2.77
CA ALA A 197 3.59 2.23 2.80
C ALA A 197 4.36 3.55 2.91
N ARG A 198 3.81 4.67 2.42
CA ARG A 198 4.45 5.99 2.57
C ARG A 198 4.12 6.67 3.88
N MET A 199 2.92 6.46 4.41
CA MET A 199 2.60 6.92 5.76
C MET A 199 3.44 6.18 6.80
N LEU A 200 3.60 4.87 6.63
CA LEU A 200 4.38 4.00 7.51
C LEU A 200 5.74 3.62 6.86
N TRP A 201 6.42 4.59 6.26
CA TRP A 201 7.65 4.38 5.48
C TRP A 201 8.75 3.65 6.25
N PHE A 202 8.80 3.83 7.56
CA PHE A 202 9.76 3.21 8.47
C PHE A 202 9.39 1.76 8.85
N LEU A 203 8.18 1.29 8.50
CA LEU A 203 7.65 0.01 8.94
C LEU A 203 7.87 -1.09 7.87
N PRO A 204 8.71 -2.11 8.13
CA PRO A 204 8.93 -3.20 7.17
C PRO A 204 7.67 -3.95 6.78
N SER A 205 6.74 -4.17 7.73
CA SER A 205 5.47 -4.88 7.49
C SER A 205 4.61 -4.21 6.41
N ALA A 206 4.65 -2.87 6.27
CA ALA A 206 3.92 -2.16 5.23
C ALA A 206 4.48 -2.48 3.82
N TRP A 207 5.79 -2.60 3.70
CA TRP A 207 6.47 -2.96 2.45
C TRP A 207 6.33 -4.44 2.09
N LEU A 208 6.34 -5.32 3.10
CA LEU A 208 6.09 -6.75 2.93
C LEU A 208 4.64 -7.00 2.48
N LEU A 209 3.67 -6.36 3.12
CA LEU A 209 2.27 -6.45 2.73
C LEU A 209 2.05 -5.97 1.28
N ARG A 210 2.72 -4.87 0.90
CA ARG A 210 2.72 -4.38 -0.49
C ARG A 210 3.26 -5.42 -1.47
N LYS A 211 4.32 -6.13 -1.08
CA LYS A 211 4.89 -7.22 -1.89
C LYS A 211 3.91 -8.39 -1.98
N ASP A 212 3.38 -8.87 -0.85
CA ASP A 212 2.44 -10.00 -0.82
C ASP A 212 1.17 -9.69 -1.65
N LEU A 213 0.66 -8.45 -1.58
CA LEU A 213 -0.49 -8.04 -2.39
C LEU A 213 -0.18 -8.06 -3.89
N ARG A 214 1.03 -7.62 -4.28
CA ARG A 214 1.47 -7.69 -5.68
C ARG A 214 1.58 -9.14 -6.14
N ASP A 215 2.19 -10.01 -5.34
CA ASP A 215 2.34 -11.43 -5.67
C ASP A 215 0.96 -12.11 -5.85
N VAL A 216 -0.02 -11.76 -4.99
CA VAL A 216 -1.42 -12.24 -5.14
C VAL A 216 -2.07 -11.71 -6.42
N HIS A 217 -1.82 -10.47 -6.81
CA HIS A 217 -2.32 -9.91 -8.07
C HIS A 217 -1.77 -10.68 -9.28
N GLU A 218 -0.48 -11.01 -9.28
CA GLU A 218 0.14 -11.80 -10.37
C GLU A 218 -0.50 -13.20 -10.45
N TYR A 219 -0.60 -13.91 -9.33
CA TYR A 219 -1.24 -15.24 -9.32
C TYR A 219 -2.70 -15.21 -9.78
N GLN A 220 -3.45 -14.17 -9.39
CA GLN A 220 -4.83 -14.00 -9.81
C GLN A 220 -4.93 -13.72 -11.31
N THR A 221 -4.03 -12.95 -11.85
CA THR A 221 -3.97 -12.59 -13.27
C THR A 221 -3.55 -13.79 -14.11
N ASP A 222 -2.54 -14.53 -13.68
CA ASP A 222 -2.09 -15.77 -14.36
C ASP A 222 -3.21 -16.80 -14.40
N SER A 223 -3.93 -16.99 -13.29
CA SER A 223 -5.10 -17.87 -13.25
C SER A 223 -6.16 -17.47 -14.28
N HIS A 224 -6.39 -16.19 -14.48
CA HIS A 224 -7.31 -15.68 -15.51
C HIS A 224 -6.82 -15.92 -16.93
N VAL A 225 -5.51 -15.77 -17.17
CA VAL A 225 -4.91 -16.06 -18.48
C VAL A 225 -5.08 -17.53 -18.84
N LEU A 226 -4.78 -18.42 -17.90
CA LEU A 226 -4.94 -19.88 -18.11
C LEU A 226 -6.40 -20.26 -18.32
N ALA A 227 -7.33 -19.69 -17.54
CA ALA A 227 -8.76 -19.92 -17.69
C ALA A 227 -9.32 -19.41 -19.04
N SER A 228 -8.63 -18.47 -19.71
CA SER A 228 -9.03 -17.96 -21.03
C SER A 228 -8.68 -18.89 -22.20
N GLY A 229 -8.14 -20.08 -21.94
CA GLY A 229 -7.81 -21.08 -22.94
C GLY A 229 -6.47 -20.84 -23.66
N ILE A 230 -5.59 -20.01 -23.09
CA ILE A 230 -4.22 -19.86 -23.55
C ILE A 230 -3.43 -21.09 -23.08
N ASP A 231 -2.70 -21.69 -24.00
CA ASP A 231 -1.87 -22.86 -23.72
C ASP A 231 -0.82 -22.56 -22.65
N SER A 232 -0.83 -23.37 -21.57
CA SER A 232 0.03 -23.19 -20.41
C SER A 232 1.52 -23.23 -20.73
N ASP A 233 1.95 -24.17 -21.61
CA ASP A 233 3.37 -24.30 -21.95
C ASP A 233 3.87 -23.11 -22.75
N SER A 234 3.05 -22.59 -23.66
CA SER A 234 3.35 -21.37 -24.41
C SER A 234 3.40 -20.14 -23.52
N TYR A 235 2.53 -20.08 -22.50
CA TYR A 235 2.48 -18.96 -21.55
C TYR A 235 3.67 -18.97 -20.59
N LEU A 236 4.02 -20.11 -20.02
CA LEU A 236 5.16 -20.26 -19.12
C LEU A 236 6.49 -19.87 -19.77
N ARG A 237 6.67 -20.18 -21.07
CA ARG A 237 7.87 -19.77 -21.83
C ARG A 237 7.98 -18.27 -22.05
N LEU A 238 6.90 -17.50 -21.88
CA LEU A 238 6.91 -16.04 -21.96
C LEU A 238 7.28 -15.37 -20.62
N LEU A 239 7.19 -16.12 -19.51
CA LEU A 239 7.49 -15.65 -18.16
C LEU A 239 8.96 -15.87 -17.77
N ILE A 240 9.69 -16.70 -18.52
CA ILE A 240 11.12 -17.01 -18.34
C ILE A 240 11.95 -16.15 -19.29
#